data_139575fcb8c707f25c24d6e78ceeddce
#
_entry.id   139575fcb8c707f25c24d6e78ceeddce
#
_cell.length_a   1.000
_cell.length_b   1.000
_cell.length_c   1.000
_cell.angle_alpha   90.00
_cell.angle_beta   90.00
_cell.angle_gamma   90.00
#
_symmetry.space_group_name_H-M   'P 1'
#
loop_
_entity.id
_entity.type
_entity.pdbx_description
1 polymer ?
#
loop_
_entity_poly.entity_id
_entity_poly.type
_entity_poly.pdbx_seq_one_letter_code
_entity_poly.pdbx_strand_id
1 'polypeptide(L)'
;MGLVVAFTQRRTVSFVRMLRTCSFSLSMFLLSVALAQAQFIDNFDGLSVQLDPEGIKGWLFRPGDGTATMDFRQGGSGYASIFVDATTDKRGIWWALIERQVSDHMDLSLIQKSRHEFRIEARIRVSHAPRRVNLQVATQRSTDYDANLMEYDIPDTTNWHVISMTTHGFDARPGDTVLGHMALMDWGLEKYRVDVDYIRVDMVDPATAGPDKGGPIPYHPPVADLNKFSEHLNVVQDSMIDLVDTDVNENDWSVQDRSRGKINLLAVDESHHGILRWDLSRFAGKKVADHGLLELTTYSIQRKAEYVKDFGLIRVVEILGGDPIWDQKTVTTDSFCKYEPLNRVLNTQMIIDWPVSPGDGVKTYLTISKTILQRMIDGRTHGIAIKALGAIEASFYSMENEQGKYGARLHFNIQK
;
A
#
# COMPACT_ATOMS: atom_id res chain seq x y z
N MET A 1 -28.68 -80.07 41.19
CA MET A 1 -29.29 -80.09 39.88
C MET A 1 -29.96 -78.77 39.69
N GLY A 2 -29.61 -77.89 38.88
CA GLY A 2 -28.76 -77.80 37.76
C GLY A 2 -28.73 -76.28 37.39
N LEU A 3 -27.56 -75.86 37.17
CA LEU A 3 -27.17 -74.47 36.78
C LEU A 3 -27.33 -74.33 35.27
N VAL A 4 -28.18 -73.48 34.77
CA VAL A 4 -28.07 -72.81 33.45
C VAL A 4 -29.14 -71.73 33.37
N VAL A 5 -28.81 -70.51 33.44
CA VAL A 5 -29.29 -69.29 32.73
C VAL A 5 -28.62 -68.07 33.30
N ALA A 6 -27.51 -67.65 32.73
CA ALA A 6 -26.97 -66.28 32.92
C ALA A 6 -25.84 -65.99 31.94
N PHE A 7 -26.05 -66.09 30.62
CA PHE A 7 -24.99 -65.72 29.66
C PHE A 7 -25.47 -65.20 28.32
N THR A 8 -26.60 -64.48 28.24
CA THR A 8 -27.06 -63.97 26.93
C THR A 8 -27.45 -62.49 26.86
N GLN A 9 -27.31 -61.75 27.95
CA GLN A 9 -27.74 -60.34 27.92
C GLN A 9 -26.62 -59.27 27.91
N ARG A 10 -25.34 -59.63 28.03
CA ARG A 10 -24.25 -58.63 28.09
C ARG A 10 -23.57 -58.32 26.76
N ARG A 11 -23.82 -59.08 25.68
CA ARG A 11 -23.17 -58.83 24.38
C ARG A 11 -23.95 -57.89 23.43
N THR A 12 -25.24 -57.79 23.58
CA THR A 12 -26.09 -56.94 22.70
C THR A 12 -26.01 -55.45 23.02
N VAL A 13 -25.77 -55.08 24.30
CA VAL A 13 -25.68 -53.66 24.68
C VAL A 13 -24.39 -53.02 24.22
N SER A 14 -23.30 -53.79 24.13
CA SER A 14 -21.99 -53.27 23.67
C SER A 14 -21.96 -52.98 22.17
N PHE A 15 -22.67 -53.80 21.38
CA PHE A 15 -22.68 -53.62 19.93
C PHE A 15 -23.53 -52.41 19.45
N VAL A 16 -24.65 -52.14 20.14
CA VAL A 16 -25.50 -51.00 19.83
C VAL A 16 -24.84 -49.66 20.25
N ARG A 17 -24.03 -49.67 21.33
CA ARG A 17 -23.24 -48.48 21.73
C ARG A 17 -22.09 -48.19 20.78
N MET A 18 -21.44 -49.23 20.25
CA MET A 18 -20.32 -49.07 19.29
C MET A 18 -20.81 -48.55 17.93
N LEU A 19 -21.96 -49.01 17.47
CA LEU A 19 -22.58 -48.52 16.23
C LEU A 19 -23.08 -47.06 16.35
N ARG A 20 -23.59 -46.64 17.53
CA ARG A 20 -24.00 -45.26 17.74
C ARG A 20 -22.83 -44.30 17.82
N THR A 21 -21.70 -44.70 18.43
CA THR A 21 -20.49 -43.87 18.50
C THR A 21 -19.79 -43.79 17.14
N CYS A 22 -19.75 -44.85 16.35
CA CYS A 22 -19.21 -44.80 14.99
C CYS A 22 -20.09 -43.94 14.05
N SER A 23 -21.42 -44.02 14.16
CA SER A 23 -22.31 -43.19 13.34
C SER A 23 -22.22 -41.71 13.70
N PHE A 24 -22.02 -41.36 14.97
CA PHE A 24 -21.87 -39.98 15.41
C PHE A 24 -20.51 -39.38 15.00
N SER A 25 -19.44 -40.18 15.08
CA SER A 25 -18.10 -39.77 14.62
C SER A 25 -18.03 -39.67 13.10
N LEU A 26 -18.70 -40.53 12.37
CA LEU A 26 -18.77 -40.47 10.91
C LEU A 26 -19.62 -39.27 10.42
N SER A 27 -20.72 -38.96 11.12
CA SER A 27 -21.55 -37.79 10.82
C SER A 27 -20.82 -36.47 11.16
N MET A 28 -20.03 -36.41 12.25
CA MET A 28 -19.19 -35.26 12.56
C MET A 28 -18.04 -35.10 11.58
N PHE A 29 -17.47 -36.20 11.08
CA PHE A 29 -16.42 -36.15 10.05
C PHE A 29 -16.98 -35.74 8.67
N LEU A 30 -18.20 -36.15 8.32
CA LEU A 30 -18.87 -35.72 7.10
C LEU A 30 -19.38 -34.29 7.19
N LEU A 31 -19.76 -33.79 8.37
CA LEU A 31 -20.10 -32.36 8.56
C LEU A 31 -18.87 -31.44 8.48
N SER A 32 -17.70 -31.91 8.94
CA SER A 32 -16.46 -31.13 8.83
C SER A 32 -15.87 -31.09 7.41
N VAL A 33 -16.19 -32.09 6.57
CA VAL A 33 -15.79 -32.11 5.15
C VAL A 33 -16.72 -31.28 4.29
N ALA A 34 -17.96 -31.05 4.70
CA ALA A 34 -18.91 -30.20 3.95
C ALA A 34 -18.74 -28.70 4.18
N LEU A 35 -17.91 -28.26 5.13
CA LEU A 35 -17.61 -26.84 5.42
C LEU A 35 -16.32 -26.33 4.76
N ALA A 36 -15.66 -27.13 3.92
CA ALA A 36 -14.37 -26.81 3.32
C ALA A 36 -14.45 -26.32 1.85
N GLN A 37 -15.59 -25.83 1.40
CA GLN A 37 -15.77 -25.45 -0.01
C GLN A 37 -16.18 -24.01 -0.24
N ALA A 38 -15.34 -23.07 0.20
CA ALA A 38 -15.45 -21.69 -0.25
C ALA A 38 -14.05 -21.05 -0.36
N GLN A 39 -13.15 -21.76 -1.02
CA GLN A 39 -11.76 -21.32 -1.11
C GLN A 39 -11.24 -21.48 -2.54
N PHE A 40 -10.70 -20.40 -3.07
CA PHE A 40 -9.81 -20.43 -4.21
C PHE A 40 -8.37 -20.31 -3.72
N ILE A 41 -7.48 -21.17 -4.22
CA ILE A 41 -6.05 -21.06 -3.98
C ILE A 41 -5.29 -21.45 -5.25
N ASP A 42 -4.30 -20.67 -5.60
CA ASP A 42 -3.28 -21.01 -6.57
C ASP A 42 -1.90 -20.90 -5.92
N ASN A 43 -1.21 -22.04 -5.80
CA ASN A 43 0.16 -22.12 -5.28
C ASN A 43 1.21 -22.01 -6.38
N PHE A 44 0.79 -21.88 -7.62
CA PHE A 44 1.66 -21.83 -8.79
C PHE A 44 2.55 -23.08 -8.96
N ASP A 45 2.19 -24.20 -8.34
CA ASP A 45 2.91 -25.45 -8.45
C ASP A 45 2.76 -26.06 -9.85
N GLY A 46 3.85 -26.49 -10.45
CA GLY A 46 3.88 -27.18 -11.72
C GLY A 46 3.54 -26.32 -12.95
N LEU A 47 3.67 -24.99 -12.84
CA LEU A 47 3.46 -24.07 -13.94
C LEU A 47 4.75 -23.52 -14.51
N SER A 48 4.97 -23.79 -15.79
CA SER A 48 5.95 -23.10 -16.61
C SER A 48 5.20 -22.34 -17.68
N VAL A 49 4.79 -21.08 -17.39
CA VAL A 49 3.93 -20.39 -18.36
C VAL A 49 4.12 -18.89 -18.36
N GLN A 50 4.15 -18.35 -19.55
CA GLN A 50 4.07 -16.93 -19.83
C GLN A 50 2.60 -16.51 -19.81
N LEU A 51 2.30 -15.41 -19.18
CA LEU A 51 0.98 -14.80 -19.21
C LEU A 51 0.76 -14.17 -20.59
N ASP A 52 -0.33 -14.53 -21.23
CA ASP A 52 -0.80 -13.87 -22.43
C ASP A 52 -2.05 -13.00 -22.12
N PRO A 53 -2.50 -12.18 -23.06
CA PRO A 53 -3.69 -11.35 -22.88
C PRO A 53 -4.98 -12.13 -22.62
N GLU A 54 -5.03 -13.41 -22.97
CA GLU A 54 -6.20 -14.27 -22.79
C GLU A 54 -6.23 -14.96 -21.42
N GLY A 55 -5.12 -14.89 -20.69
CA GLY A 55 -4.99 -15.42 -19.34
C GLY A 55 -4.65 -16.91 -19.30
N ILE A 56 -3.55 -17.20 -18.67
CA ILE A 56 -3.09 -18.57 -18.48
C ILE A 56 -3.66 -19.11 -17.19
N LYS A 57 -4.27 -20.30 -17.26
CA LYS A 57 -4.99 -20.90 -16.13
C LYS A 57 -6.01 -19.94 -15.50
N GLY A 58 -6.59 -19.07 -16.30
CA GLY A 58 -7.56 -18.09 -15.85
C GLY A 58 -6.99 -16.87 -15.16
N TRP A 59 -5.67 -16.66 -15.10
CA TRP A 59 -5.05 -15.40 -14.73
C TRP A 59 -4.99 -14.48 -15.96
N LEU A 60 -5.48 -13.25 -15.78
CA LEU A 60 -5.40 -12.20 -16.78
C LEU A 60 -4.39 -11.15 -16.33
N PHE A 61 -3.66 -10.62 -17.28
CA PHE A 61 -2.79 -9.47 -17.08
C PHE A 61 -3.44 -8.23 -17.69
N ARG A 62 -3.58 -7.19 -16.88
CA ARG A 62 -4.06 -5.89 -17.32
C ARG A 62 -2.97 -4.85 -17.09
N PRO A 63 -2.25 -4.44 -18.12
CA PRO A 63 -1.38 -3.28 -18.02
C PRO A 63 -2.26 -2.03 -17.86
N GLY A 64 -1.82 -1.09 -17.07
CA GLY A 64 -2.46 0.21 -17.00
C GLY A 64 -2.25 1.02 -18.27
N ASP A 65 -2.02 2.30 -18.12
CA ASP A 65 -1.87 3.22 -19.26
C ASP A 65 -0.48 3.21 -19.91
N GLY A 66 0.46 2.48 -19.35
CA GLY A 66 1.85 2.45 -19.78
C GLY A 66 2.10 1.54 -20.97
N THR A 67 3.35 1.54 -21.43
CA THR A 67 3.89 0.66 -22.46
C THR A 67 4.74 -0.47 -21.88
N ALA A 68 4.76 -0.61 -20.56
CA ALA A 68 5.52 -1.63 -19.86
C ALA A 68 5.04 -3.04 -20.21
N THR A 69 5.94 -4.00 -20.09
CA THR A 69 5.65 -5.42 -20.32
C THR A 69 5.76 -6.20 -19.01
N MET A 70 5.02 -7.27 -18.89
CA MET A 70 5.08 -8.15 -17.74
C MET A 70 5.07 -9.61 -18.19
N ASP A 71 6.04 -10.36 -17.68
CA ASP A 71 6.11 -11.80 -17.84
C ASP A 71 5.71 -12.48 -16.54
N PHE A 72 4.76 -13.40 -16.60
CA PHE A 72 4.38 -14.26 -15.48
C PHE A 72 4.97 -15.65 -15.68
N ARG A 73 5.99 -16.00 -14.92
CA ARG A 73 6.72 -17.25 -15.05
C ARG A 73 6.90 -17.93 -13.70
N GLN A 74 6.98 -19.24 -13.73
CA GLN A 74 7.40 -19.97 -12.56
C GLN A 74 8.85 -19.65 -12.19
N GLY A 75 9.08 -19.17 -10.99
CA GLY A 75 10.39 -18.70 -10.52
C GLY A 75 11.28 -19.75 -9.86
N GLY A 76 11.04 -21.02 -10.11
CA GLY A 76 11.71 -22.13 -9.44
C GLY A 76 10.71 -23.15 -8.90
N SER A 77 11.01 -23.87 -7.83
CA SER A 77 10.08 -24.81 -7.24
C SER A 77 9.05 -24.09 -6.34
N GLY A 78 7.80 -24.08 -6.75
CA GLY A 78 6.68 -23.73 -5.88
C GLY A 78 6.41 -22.23 -5.74
N TYR A 79 6.75 -21.38 -6.74
CA TYR A 79 6.30 -19.99 -6.81
C TYR A 79 6.38 -19.45 -8.25
N ALA A 80 5.61 -18.41 -8.54
CA ALA A 80 5.70 -17.67 -9.79
C ALA A 80 6.57 -16.43 -9.65
N SER A 81 7.19 -15.99 -10.74
CA SER A 81 7.91 -14.70 -10.80
C SER A 81 7.29 -13.80 -11.85
N ILE A 82 6.90 -12.61 -11.46
CA ILE A 82 6.39 -11.57 -12.33
C ILE A 82 7.51 -10.58 -12.58
N PHE A 83 7.95 -10.46 -13.82
CA PHE A 83 8.96 -9.49 -14.24
C PHE A 83 8.27 -8.29 -14.86
N VAL A 84 8.50 -7.14 -14.30
CA VAL A 84 7.94 -5.88 -14.76
C VAL A 84 9.02 -5.05 -15.42
N ASP A 85 8.74 -4.53 -16.60
CA ASP A 85 9.57 -3.55 -17.29
C ASP A 85 8.71 -2.33 -17.64
N ALA A 86 8.76 -1.31 -16.79
CA ALA A 86 8.06 -0.05 -16.99
C ALA A 86 8.98 1.06 -17.55
N THR A 87 10.21 0.74 -17.95
CA THR A 87 11.20 1.74 -18.38
C THR A 87 10.81 2.54 -19.62
N THR A 88 9.83 2.05 -20.39
CA THR A 88 9.32 2.71 -21.60
C THR A 88 8.01 3.46 -21.37
N ASP A 89 7.47 3.44 -20.18
CA ASP A 89 6.27 4.21 -19.85
C ASP A 89 6.55 5.71 -19.98
N LYS A 90 5.62 6.43 -20.57
CA LYS A 90 5.76 7.88 -20.81
C LYS A 90 5.00 8.75 -19.81
N ARG A 91 4.21 8.14 -18.92
CA ARG A 91 3.31 8.87 -18.02
C ARG A 91 3.87 9.10 -16.62
N GLY A 92 4.99 8.46 -16.28
CA GLY A 92 5.58 8.53 -14.95
C GLY A 92 4.75 7.83 -13.87
N ILE A 93 3.61 7.27 -14.23
CA ILE A 93 2.74 6.46 -13.39
C ILE A 93 2.30 5.25 -14.19
N TRP A 94 2.75 4.10 -13.80
CA TRP A 94 2.36 2.85 -14.42
C TRP A 94 1.82 1.89 -13.35
N TRP A 95 0.77 1.18 -13.72
CA TRP A 95 0.25 0.11 -12.89
C TRP A 95 -0.08 -1.09 -13.77
N ALA A 96 0.04 -2.26 -13.20
CA ALA A 96 -0.45 -3.48 -13.78
C ALA A 96 -1.14 -4.29 -12.70
N LEU A 97 -2.15 -5.04 -13.07
CA LEU A 97 -2.73 -6.00 -12.17
C LEU A 97 -2.81 -7.38 -12.83
N ILE A 98 -2.64 -8.39 -12.00
CA ILE A 98 -3.08 -9.74 -12.31
C ILE A 98 -4.45 -9.94 -11.66
N GLU A 99 -5.37 -10.48 -12.42
CA GLU A 99 -6.72 -10.77 -11.94
C GLU A 99 -7.12 -12.22 -12.19
N ARG A 100 -7.93 -12.73 -11.31
CA ARG A 100 -8.48 -14.06 -11.39
C ARG A 100 -9.96 -14.05 -11.06
N GLN A 101 -10.79 -14.66 -11.93
CA GLN A 101 -12.16 -14.97 -11.57
C GLN A 101 -12.16 -16.09 -10.53
N VAL A 102 -12.80 -15.83 -9.39
CA VAL A 102 -12.86 -16.76 -8.25
C VAL A 102 -14.27 -17.21 -7.92
N SER A 103 -15.29 -16.57 -8.49
CA SER A 103 -16.69 -16.91 -8.27
C SER A 103 -17.06 -18.36 -8.56
N ASP A 104 -16.39 -19.00 -9.51
CA ASP A 104 -16.65 -20.40 -9.88
C ASP A 104 -16.24 -21.40 -8.77
N HIS A 105 -15.47 -20.94 -7.80
CA HIS A 105 -14.99 -21.73 -6.67
C HIS A 105 -15.77 -21.46 -5.38
N MET A 106 -16.80 -20.61 -5.41
CA MET A 106 -17.46 -20.08 -4.21
C MET A 106 -18.98 -20.09 -4.29
N ASP A 107 -19.63 -20.36 -3.17
CA ASP A 107 -21.09 -20.20 -3.04
C ASP A 107 -21.43 -18.75 -2.65
N LEU A 108 -21.67 -17.89 -3.64
CA LEU A 108 -21.99 -16.48 -3.43
C LEU A 108 -23.30 -16.26 -2.65
N SER A 109 -24.14 -17.28 -2.50
CA SER A 109 -25.37 -17.14 -1.68
C SER A 109 -25.05 -16.95 -0.19
N LEU A 110 -23.83 -17.33 0.25
CA LEU A 110 -23.40 -17.14 1.63
C LEU A 110 -23.15 -15.66 1.98
N ILE A 111 -22.67 -14.86 1.03
CA ILE A 111 -22.48 -13.40 1.23
C ILE A 111 -23.81 -12.73 1.60
N GLN A 112 -24.90 -13.13 0.95
CA GLN A 112 -26.21 -12.52 1.17
C GLN A 112 -26.95 -13.06 2.41
N LYS A 113 -26.68 -14.30 2.82
CA LYS A 113 -27.39 -14.97 3.91
C LYS A 113 -26.71 -14.84 5.26
N SER A 114 -25.42 -14.64 5.26
CA SER A 114 -24.61 -14.55 6.46
C SER A 114 -23.64 -13.39 6.32
N ARG A 115 -23.09 -12.92 7.44
CA ARG A 115 -22.10 -11.81 7.46
C ARG A 115 -20.74 -12.23 6.92
N HIS A 116 -20.71 -13.03 5.84
CA HIS A 116 -19.46 -13.41 5.21
C HIS A 116 -18.92 -12.29 4.34
N GLU A 117 -17.62 -12.18 4.33
CA GLU A 117 -16.84 -11.29 3.50
C GLU A 117 -15.80 -12.09 2.71
N PHE A 118 -15.24 -11.51 1.67
CA PHE A 118 -14.09 -12.09 1.00
C PHE A 118 -12.81 -11.68 1.71
N ARG A 119 -11.89 -12.63 1.85
CA ARG A 119 -10.50 -12.34 2.22
C ARG A 119 -9.59 -12.81 1.11
N ILE A 120 -8.89 -11.86 0.49
CA ILE A 120 -7.79 -12.17 -0.42
C ILE A 120 -6.47 -12.12 0.36
N GLU A 121 -5.63 -13.11 0.16
CA GLU A 121 -4.32 -13.21 0.78
C GLU A 121 -3.27 -13.61 -0.26
N ALA A 122 -2.10 -12.99 -0.20
CA ALA A 122 -0.96 -13.34 -1.02
C ALA A 122 0.31 -13.46 -0.18
N ARG A 123 1.20 -14.39 -0.56
CA ARG A 123 2.55 -14.47 -0.02
C ARG A 123 3.54 -14.10 -1.11
N ILE A 124 4.24 -12.98 -0.91
CA ILE A 124 5.04 -12.34 -1.95
C ILE A 124 6.43 -11.96 -1.46
N ARG A 125 7.35 -11.80 -2.39
CA ARG A 125 8.68 -11.23 -2.19
C ARG A 125 9.02 -10.34 -3.37
N VAL A 126 9.72 -9.21 -3.14
CA VAL A 126 10.03 -8.21 -4.15
C VAL A 126 11.53 -8.08 -4.36
N SER A 127 11.96 -7.73 -5.58
CA SER A 127 13.36 -7.50 -5.90
C SER A 127 13.86 -6.11 -5.52
N HIS A 128 12.96 -5.15 -5.33
CA HIS A 128 13.23 -3.78 -4.92
C HIS A 128 12.27 -3.39 -3.81
N ALA A 129 12.76 -2.77 -2.77
CA ALA A 129 11.96 -2.35 -1.61
C ALA A 129 12.29 -0.91 -1.19
N PRO A 130 11.28 -0.16 -0.69
CA PRO A 130 9.90 -0.60 -0.55
C PRO A 130 9.22 -0.75 -1.92
N ARG A 131 8.29 -1.70 -2.03
CA ARG A 131 7.47 -1.85 -3.23
C ARG A 131 6.00 -1.86 -2.83
N ARG A 132 5.21 -1.03 -3.47
CA ARG A 132 3.78 -1.00 -3.23
C ARG A 132 3.09 -2.10 -4.01
N VAL A 133 2.25 -2.85 -3.30
CA VAL A 133 1.38 -3.88 -3.86
C VAL A 133 -0.01 -3.67 -3.28
N ASN A 134 -1.02 -3.73 -4.13
CA ASN A 134 -2.42 -3.59 -3.72
C ASN A 134 -3.13 -4.93 -3.85
N LEU A 135 -3.96 -5.27 -2.88
CA LEU A 135 -4.93 -6.34 -2.98
C LEU A 135 -6.32 -5.74 -3.15
N GLN A 136 -7.13 -6.37 -3.98
CA GLN A 136 -8.49 -5.90 -4.26
C GLN A 136 -9.41 -7.08 -4.55
N VAL A 137 -10.68 -6.91 -4.19
CA VAL A 137 -11.77 -7.78 -4.64
C VAL A 137 -12.82 -6.91 -5.31
N ALA A 138 -13.24 -7.30 -6.51
CA ALA A 138 -14.23 -6.57 -7.30
C ALA A 138 -15.26 -7.52 -7.93
N THR A 139 -16.37 -6.98 -8.41
CA THR A 139 -17.29 -7.67 -9.31
C THR A 139 -17.34 -6.93 -10.64
N GLN A 140 -17.95 -7.54 -11.66
CA GLN A 140 -18.23 -6.86 -12.93
C GLN A 140 -19.11 -5.61 -12.76
N ARG A 141 -19.71 -5.40 -11.57
CA ARG A 141 -20.55 -4.24 -11.25
C ARG A 141 -19.81 -3.19 -10.42
N SER A 142 -18.56 -3.46 -10.01
CA SER A 142 -17.77 -2.50 -9.20
C SER A 142 -17.50 -1.24 -10.02
N THR A 143 -17.88 -0.09 -9.46
CA THR A 143 -17.64 1.24 -10.02
C THR A 143 -16.70 2.06 -9.15
N ASP A 144 -16.61 1.71 -7.86
CA ASP A 144 -15.68 2.26 -6.89
C ASP A 144 -14.67 1.17 -6.54
N TYR A 145 -13.51 1.23 -7.17
CA TYR A 145 -12.44 0.24 -6.97
C TYR A 145 -11.72 0.43 -5.62
N ASP A 146 -11.79 1.61 -5.02
CA ASP A 146 -11.14 1.89 -3.74
C ASP A 146 -11.90 1.29 -2.55
N ALA A 147 -13.19 1.01 -2.69
CA ALA A 147 -14.03 0.48 -1.62
C ALA A 147 -13.56 -0.87 -1.05
N ASN A 148 -12.91 -1.70 -1.88
CA ASN A 148 -12.42 -3.02 -1.50
C ASN A 148 -10.97 -3.21 -1.98
N LEU A 149 -10.15 -2.19 -1.76
CA LEU A 149 -8.73 -2.14 -2.08
C LEU A 149 -7.93 -1.90 -0.80
N MET A 150 -6.78 -2.54 -0.68
CA MET A 150 -5.83 -2.31 0.40
C MET A 150 -4.42 -2.25 -0.16
N GLU A 151 -3.67 -1.24 0.26
CA GLU A 151 -2.29 -1.00 -0.16
C GLU A 151 -1.29 -1.47 0.90
N TYR A 152 -0.17 -2.03 0.43
CA TYR A 152 0.92 -2.52 1.28
C TYR A 152 2.26 -2.03 0.75
N ASP A 153 3.11 -1.53 1.64
CA ASP A 153 4.53 -1.31 1.33
C ASP A 153 5.34 -2.52 1.78
N ILE A 154 5.84 -3.30 0.83
CA ILE A 154 6.67 -4.46 1.10
C ILE A 154 8.07 -3.95 1.51
N PRO A 155 8.53 -4.23 2.75
CA PRO A 155 9.59 -3.46 3.37
C PRO A 155 11.01 -3.88 3.00
N ASP A 156 11.22 -5.11 2.53
CA ASP A 156 12.54 -5.66 2.22
C ASP A 156 12.51 -6.62 1.03
N THR A 157 13.70 -6.96 0.52
CA THR A 157 13.87 -7.80 -0.68
C THR A 157 14.21 -9.26 -0.35
N THR A 158 14.38 -9.62 0.91
CA THR A 158 14.93 -10.92 1.33
C THR A 158 13.87 -11.87 1.86
N ASN A 159 12.86 -11.33 2.53
CA ASN A 159 11.84 -12.13 3.20
C ASN A 159 10.60 -12.30 2.32
N TRP A 160 9.90 -13.41 2.56
CA TRP A 160 8.55 -13.59 2.10
C TRP A 160 7.57 -12.88 3.04
N HIS A 161 6.69 -12.06 2.47
CA HIS A 161 5.67 -11.31 3.20
C HIS A 161 4.30 -11.88 2.90
N VAL A 162 3.51 -12.08 3.94
CA VAL A 162 2.09 -12.43 3.80
C VAL A 162 1.27 -11.16 4.01
N ILE A 163 0.45 -10.84 3.04
CA ILE A 163 -0.49 -9.71 3.07
C ILE A 163 -1.90 -10.22 2.86
N SER A 164 -2.89 -9.66 3.53
CA SER A 164 -4.29 -10.01 3.31
C SER A 164 -5.22 -8.84 3.53
N MET A 165 -6.29 -8.80 2.78
CA MET A 165 -7.38 -7.83 2.87
C MET A 165 -8.70 -8.56 3.00
N THR A 166 -9.53 -8.13 3.95
CA THR A 166 -10.93 -8.57 4.08
C THR A 166 -11.84 -7.45 3.59
N THR A 167 -12.79 -7.78 2.72
CA THR A 167 -13.81 -6.83 2.25
C THR A 167 -14.74 -6.40 3.38
N HIS A 168 -15.44 -5.29 3.18
CA HIS A 168 -16.42 -4.78 4.12
C HIS A 168 -17.71 -4.39 3.39
N GLY A 169 -18.81 -5.11 3.70
CA GLY A 169 -20.11 -4.85 3.07
C GLY A 169 -20.11 -5.14 1.57
N PHE A 170 -19.37 -6.16 1.15
CA PHE A 170 -19.21 -6.50 -0.27
C PHE A 170 -20.52 -6.97 -0.88
N ASP A 171 -20.97 -6.31 -1.95
CA ASP A 171 -22.18 -6.69 -2.68
C ASP A 171 -21.87 -7.68 -3.80
N ALA A 172 -21.90 -8.97 -3.49
CA ALA A 172 -21.87 -10.05 -4.48
C ALA A 172 -23.17 -10.85 -4.44
N ARG A 173 -23.62 -11.28 -5.61
CA ARG A 173 -24.87 -12.03 -5.80
C ARG A 173 -24.60 -13.32 -6.57
N PRO A 174 -25.44 -14.36 -6.40
CA PRO A 174 -25.37 -15.54 -7.27
C PRO A 174 -25.43 -15.12 -8.74
N GLY A 175 -24.46 -15.59 -9.51
CA GLY A 175 -24.30 -15.26 -10.93
C GLY A 175 -23.34 -14.06 -11.21
N ASP A 176 -22.85 -13.39 -10.19
CA ASP A 176 -21.81 -12.38 -10.38
C ASP A 176 -20.45 -13.03 -10.69
N THR A 177 -19.66 -12.31 -11.47
CA THR A 177 -18.24 -12.57 -11.64
C THR A 177 -17.48 -11.85 -10.54
N VAL A 178 -16.91 -12.60 -9.58
CA VAL A 178 -16.03 -12.05 -8.54
C VAL A 178 -14.58 -12.22 -8.98
N LEU A 179 -13.84 -11.15 -8.90
CA LEU A 179 -12.45 -11.03 -9.33
C LEU A 179 -11.56 -10.74 -8.13
N GLY A 180 -10.54 -11.57 -7.93
CA GLY A 180 -9.44 -11.28 -7.01
C GLY A 180 -8.28 -10.64 -7.77
N HIS A 181 -7.78 -9.51 -7.29
CA HIS A 181 -6.73 -8.74 -7.93
C HIS A 181 -5.51 -8.59 -7.04
N MET A 182 -4.33 -8.63 -7.66
CA MET A 182 -3.10 -8.09 -7.09
C MET A 182 -2.53 -7.07 -8.08
N ALA A 183 -2.48 -5.80 -7.67
CA ALA A 183 -1.91 -4.73 -8.48
C ALA A 183 -0.46 -4.47 -8.08
N LEU A 184 0.37 -4.26 -9.09
CA LEU A 184 1.77 -3.90 -8.98
C LEU A 184 1.92 -2.46 -9.41
N MET A 185 2.48 -1.63 -8.53
CA MET A 185 2.60 -0.20 -8.77
C MET A 185 4.04 0.15 -9.10
N ASP A 186 4.23 0.88 -10.19
CA ASP A 186 5.53 1.42 -10.58
C ASP A 186 5.41 2.91 -10.90
N TRP A 187 6.04 3.71 -10.08
CA TRP A 187 6.04 5.16 -10.17
C TRP A 187 7.37 5.71 -10.70
N GLY A 188 8.32 4.83 -10.98
CA GLY A 188 9.66 5.25 -11.31
C GLY A 188 10.20 4.72 -12.61
N LEU A 189 9.36 4.11 -13.43
CA LEU A 189 9.78 3.59 -14.73
C LEU A 189 10.93 2.58 -14.61
N GLU A 190 10.84 1.71 -13.62
CA GLU A 190 11.89 0.73 -13.28
C GLU A 190 11.62 -0.66 -13.86
N LYS A 191 12.67 -1.49 -13.80
CA LYS A 191 12.55 -2.95 -13.93
C LYS A 191 12.59 -3.57 -12.55
N TYR A 192 11.60 -4.41 -12.25
CA TYR A 192 11.58 -5.13 -10.98
C TYR A 192 10.92 -6.49 -11.13
N ARG A 193 11.00 -7.28 -10.07
CA ARG A 193 10.37 -8.60 -10.00
C ARG A 193 9.56 -8.73 -8.72
N VAL A 194 8.41 -9.38 -8.84
CA VAL A 194 7.61 -9.83 -7.71
C VAL A 194 7.48 -11.34 -7.79
N ASP A 195 7.98 -12.03 -6.78
CA ASP A 195 7.79 -13.47 -6.61
C ASP A 195 6.51 -13.72 -5.81
N VAL A 196 5.69 -14.66 -6.23
CA VAL A 196 4.39 -14.99 -5.63
C VAL A 196 4.36 -16.47 -5.31
N ASP A 197 4.30 -16.81 -4.03
CA ASP A 197 4.23 -18.20 -3.55
C ASP A 197 2.81 -18.75 -3.68
N TYR A 198 1.84 -17.97 -3.24
CA TYR A 198 0.43 -18.26 -3.46
C TYR A 198 -0.42 -17.00 -3.48
N ILE A 199 -1.58 -17.12 -4.11
CA ILE A 199 -2.72 -16.21 -3.93
C ILE A 199 -3.93 -17.08 -3.58
N ARG A 200 -4.67 -16.70 -2.55
CA ARG A 200 -5.92 -17.33 -2.17
C ARG A 200 -7.02 -16.33 -1.91
N VAL A 201 -8.26 -16.74 -2.14
CA VAL A 201 -9.44 -15.98 -1.78
C VAL A 201 -10.38 -16.89 -1.02
N ASP A 202 -10.74 -16.49 0.18
CA ASP A 202 -11.61 -17.22 1.09
C ASP A 202 -12.89 -16.42 1.34
N MET A 203 -13.98 -17.12 1.61
CA MET A 203 -15.17 -16.53 2.24
C MET A 203 -15.04 -16.70 3.76
N VAL A 204 -14.98 -15.61 4.49
CA VAL A 204 -14.71 -15.60 5.94
C VAL A 204 -15.83 -14.90 6.71
N ASP A 205 -16.06 -15.32 7.94
CA ASP A 205 -16.78 -14.51 8.92
C ASP A 205 -15.78 -13.58 9.61
N PRO A 206 -15.85 -12.24 9.41
CA PRO A 206 -14.90 -11.30 10.00
C PRO A 206 -14.82 -11.37 11.52
N ALA A 207 -15.88 -11.81 12.19
CA ALA A 207 -15.91 -11.93 13.65
C ALA A 207 -14.96 -13.04 14.17
N THR A 208 -14.65 -14.05 13.35
CA THR A 208 -13.85 -15.21 13.73
C THR A 208 -12.56 -15.37 12.92
N ALA A 209 -12.44 -14.69 11.80
CA ALA A 209 -11.33 -14.85 10.87
C ALA A 209 -9.99 -14.25 11.36
N GLY A 210 -10.02 -13.47 12.44
CA GLY A 210 -8.86 -12.75 12.92
C GLY A 210 -8.46 -11.57 12.03
N PRO A 211 -7.45 -10.79 12.43
CA PRO A 211 -7.03 -9.60 11.69
C PRO A 211 -6.41 -9.94 10.34
N ASP A 212 -6.44 -8.96 9.43
CA ASP A 212 -5.68 -9.03 8.18
C ASP A 212 -4.18 -9.05 8.45
N LYS A 213 -3.43 -9.64 7.52
CA LYS A 213 -1.98 -9.82 7.61
C LYS A 213 -1.24 -8.74 6.84
N GLY A 214 0.01 -8.51 7.23
CA GLY A 214 0.85 -7.46 6.69
C GLY A 214 0.67 -6.15 7.45
N GLY A 215 1.18 -5.08 6.90
CA GLY A 215 1.04 -3.73 7.44
C GLY A 215 0.40 -2.85 6.37
N PRO A 216 -0.93 -2.89 6.19
CA PRO A 216 -1.57 -2.04 5.19
C PRO A 216 -1.31 -0.57 5.50
N ILE A 217 -1.21 0.23 4.45
CA ILE A 217 -1.13 1.67 4.62
C ILE A 217 -2.48 2.15 5.11
N PRO A 218 -2.58 2.76 6.29
CA PRO A 218 -3.85 3.25 6.79
C PRO A 218 -4.42 4.33 5.89
N TYR A 219 -5.75 4.37 5.82
CA TYR A 219 -6.43 5.45 5.11
C TYR A 219 -6.11 6.81 5.76
N HIS A 220 -5.94 7.85 4.93
CA HIS A 220 -5.60 9.18 5.41
C HIS A 220 -6.79 9.84 6.10
N PRO A 221 -6.64 10.28 7.34
CA PRO A 221 -7.74 10.90 8.04
C PRO A 221 -7.97 12.34 7.53
N PRO A 222 -9.21 12.76 7.25
CA PRO A 222 -9.51 14.15 6.94
C PRO A 222 -9.28 15.06 8.16
N VAL A 223 -9.40 14.49 9.36
CA VAL A 223 -9.09 15.14 10.64
C VAL A 223 -8.29 14.16 11.50
N ALA A 224 -7.11 14.57 11.92
CA ALA A 224 -6.24 13.73 12.72
C ALA A 224 -6.44 13.96 14.23
N ASP A 225 -6.50 12.88 15.00
CA ASP A 225 -6.36 12.92 16.45
C ASP A 225 -4.87 12.83 16.81
N LEU A 226 -4.21 13.97 16.89
CA LEU A 226 -2.77 14.04 17.18
C LEU A 226 -2.40 13.55 18.58
N ASN A 227 -3.35 13.44 19.52
CA ASN A 227 -3.10 12.91 20.88
C ASN A 227 -2.77 11.40 20.87
N LYS A 228 -3.02 10.71 19.78
CA LYS A 228 -2.60 9.31 19.61
C LYS A 228 -1.11 9.13 19.41
N PHE A 229 -0.38 10.19 19.10
CA PHE A 229 1.06 10.15 18.87
C PHE A 229 1.81 10.71 20.08
N SER A 230 2.90 10.04 20.46
CA SER A 230 3.78 10.49 21.55
C SER A 230 4.87 11.46 21.08
N GLU A 231 5.22 11.39 19.82
CA GLU A 231 6.28 12.19 19.22
C GLU A 231 5.70 13.17 18.20
N HIS A 232 6.11 14.44 18.33
CA HIS A 232 5.70 15.53 17.46
C HIS A 232 6.94 16.32 17.10
N LEU A 233 7.35 16.26 15.84
CA LEU A 233 8.57 16.90 15.36
C LEU A 233 8.25 17.99 14.34
N ASN A 234 8.76 19.18 14.57
CA ASN A 234 8.81 20.20 13.54
C ASN A 234 9.88 19.85 12.51
N VAL A 235 9.66 20.22 11.27
CA VAL A 235 10.70 20.22 10.23
C VAL A 235 11.87 21.08 10.71
N VAL A 236 13.10 20.68 10.39
CA VAL A 236 14.32 21.44 10.76
C VAL A 236 14.98 22.10 9.56
N GLN A 237 14.64 21.67 8.36
CA GLN A 237 15.01 22.27 7.09
C GLN A 237 13.88 22.02 6.11
N ASP A 238 13.42 23.04 5.44
CA ASP A 238 12.53 22.94 4.30
C ASP A 238 12.95 23.93 3.20
N SER A 239 12.77 23.52 1.96
CA SER A 239 13.14 24.34 0.80
C SER A 239 12.34 23.92 -0.42
N MET A 240 12.39 24.76 -1.43
CA MET A 240 12.03 24.38 -2.80
C MET A 240 13.29 24.10 -3.60
N ILE A 241 13.18 23.19 -4.55
CA ILE A 241 14.17 22.98 -5.61
C ILE A 241 13.51 23.25 -6.95
N ASP A 242 14.17 24.04 -7.78
CA ASP A 242 13.73 24.38 -9.13
C ASP A 242 14.29 23.36 -10.14
N LEU A 243 13.43 22.81 -10.98
CA LEU A 243 13.78 21.80 -11.99
C LEU A 243 14.21 22.42 -13.32
N VAL A 244 14.03 23.74 -13.47
CA VAL A 244 14.39 24.49 -14.68
C VAL A 244 15.69 25.24 -14.43
N ASP A 245 15.75 26.05 -13.38
CA ASP A 245 16.92 26.83 -12.99
C ASP A 245 17.65 26.09 -11.83
N THR A 246 18.37 25.02 -12.18
CA THR A 246 18.88 24.05 -11.21
C THR A 246 20.01 24.56 -10.32
N ASP A 247 20.63 25.71 -10.63
CA ASP A 247 21.69 26.36 -9.86
C ASP A 247 21.21 27.53 -8.98
N VAL A 248 19.89 27.79 -8.94
CA VAL A 248 19.27 28.84 -8.13
C VAL A 248 18.83 28.30 -6.77
N ASN A 249 19.06 29.10 -5.72
CA ASN A 249 18.51 28.86 -4.39
C ASN A 249 17.18 29.62 -4.26
N GLU A 250 16.08 28.88 -4.26
CA GLU A 250 14.73 29.43 -4.18
C GLU A 250 14.39 30.08 -2.80
N ASN A 251 15.20 29.82 -1.79
CA ASN A 251 15.10 30.48 -0.48
C ASN A 251 15.95 31.75 -0.38
N ASP A 252 16.63 32.16 -1.44
CA ASP A 252 17.32 33.43 -1.46
C ASP A 252 16.30 34.57 -1.58
N TRP A 253 15.99 35.18 -0.46
CA TRP A 253 15.03 36.28 -0.30
C TRP A 253 15.38 37.54 -1.10
N SER A 254 16.56 37.64 -1.65
CA SER A 254 16.97 38.73 -2.52
C SER A 254 16.33 38.65 -3.91
N VAL A 255 15.94 37.44 -4.32
CA VAL A 255 15.39 37.12 -5.65
C VAL A 255 13.87 36.99 -5.62
N GLN A 256 13.28 36.60 -4.50
CA GLN A 256 11.83 36.43 -4.41
C GLN A 256 11.07 37.74 -4.63
N ASP A 257 10.08 37.66 -5.50
CA ASP A 257 9.23 38.74 -5.92
C ASP A 257 8.62 39.49 -4.72
N ARG A 258 9.05 40.72 -4.49
CA ARG A 258 8.56 41.62 -3.45
C ARG A 258 7.05 41.86 -3.53
N SER A 259 6.40 41.46 -4.62
CA SER A 259 4.95 41.64 -4.84
C SER A 259 4.10 40.65 -4.01
N ARG A 260 4.66 39.54 -3.57
CA ARG A 260 3.95 38.50 -2.79
C ARG A 260 4.06 38.69 -1.27
N GLY A 261 4.75 39.71 -0.80
CA GLY A 261 4.97 39.90 0.64
C GLY A 261 5.99 38.95 1.24
N LYS A 262 6.30 39.10 2.53
CA LYS A 262 7.31 38.28 3.25
C LYS A 262 6.79 36.93 3.73
N ILE A 263 5.91 36.25 2.98
CA ILE A 263 5.39 34.96 3.37
C ILE A 263 6.27 33.89 2.76
N ASN A 264 6.94 33.14 3.62
CA ASN A 264 7.80 32.05 3.21
C ASN A 264 6.94 30.83 2.92
N LEU A 265 6.97 30.36 1.70
CA LEU A 265 6.12 29.29 1.20
C LEU A 265 6.96 28.23 0.49
N LEU A 266 6.53 27.01 0.61
CA LEU A 266 6.98 25.90 -0.21
C LEU A 266 6.00 25.79 -1.40
N ALA A 267 6.40 26.22 -2.57
CA ALA A 267 5.64 26.01 -3.78
C ALA A 267 5.91 24.60 -4.34
N VAL A 268 4.86 23.95 -4.81
CA VAL A 268 4.88 22.63 -5.42
C VAL A 268 4.06 22.69 -6.69
N ASP A 269 4.71 22.64 -7.83
CA ASP A 269 4.12 22.66 -9.15
C ASP A 269 4.96 21.84 -10.14
N GLU A 270 4.75 22.02 -11.43
CA GLU A 270 5.48 21.29 -12.48
C GLU A 270 7.00 21.58 -12.48
N SER A 271 7.40 22.75 -11.99
CA SER A 271 8.79 23.21 -11.99
C SER A 271 9.44 23.16 -10.60
N HIS A 272 8.66 23.06 -9.53
CA HIS A 272 9.17 23.14 -8.17
C HIS A 272 8.75 21.92 -7.35
N HIS A 273 9.72 21.38 -6.61
CA HIS A 273 9.48 20.36 -5.61
C HIS A 273 9.82 20.88 -4.22
N GLY A 274 8.95 20.63 -3.25
CA GLY A 274 9.24 20.87 -1.83
C GLY A 274 10.12 19.77 -1.28
N ILE A 275 11.14 20.09 -0.49
CA ILE A 275 11.98 19.13 0.23
C ILE A 275 11.97 19.41 1.72
N LEU A 276 11.81 18.37 2.52
CA LEU A 276 11.61 18.44 3.96
C LEU A 276 12.57 17.51 4.69
N ARG A 277 13.17 17.99 5.80
CA ARG A 277 14.07 17.19 6.64
C ARG A 277 13.78 17.40 8.12
N TRP A 278 13.83 16.30 8.90
CA TRP A 278 13.67 16.30 10.35
C TRP A 278 14.94 15.82 11.04
N ASP A 279 15.20 16.30 12.25
CA ASP A 279 16.22 15.71 13.11
C ASP A 279 15.63 14.53 13.89
N LEU A 280 16.00 13.33 13.46
CA LEU A 280 15.58 12.06 14.05
C LEU A 280 16.69 11.41 14.90
N SER A 281 17.80 12.10 15.13
CA SER A 281 19.00 11.54 15.81
C SER A 281 18.71 10.97 17.20
N ARG A 282 17.79 11.60 17.95
CA ARG A 282 17.38 11.13 19.30
C ARG A 282 16.63 9.81 19.29
N PHE A 283 16.23 9.32 18.13
CA PHE A 283 15.53 8.04 17.94
C PHE A 283 16.43 6.95 17.33
N ALA A 284 17.71 7.24 17.11
CA ALA A 284 18.64 6.26 16.56
C ALA A 284 18.60 4.94 17.34
N GLY A 285 18.44 3.82 16.62
CA GLY A 285 18.31 2.48 17.20
C GLY A 285 16.94 2.14 17.81
N LYS A 286 16.00 3.08 17.88
CA LYS A 286 14.64 2.81 18.35
C LYS A 286 13.78 2.21 17.22
N LYS A 287 12.69 1.54 17.61
CA LYS A 287 11.72 0.96 16.68
C LYS A 287 10.44 1.78 16.66
N VAL A 288 9.95 2.05 15.47
CA VAL A 288 8.64 2.68 15.25
C VAL A 288 7.54 1.69 15.67
N ALA A 289 6.54 2.16 16.40
CA ALA A 289 5.44 1.31 16.84
C ALA A 289 4.46 1.00 15.72
N ASP A 290 4.04 2.04 14.97
CA ASP A 290 3.00 1.98 13.96
C ASP A 290 3.23 3.06 12.89
N HIS A 291 2.25 3.33 12.02
CA HIS A 291 2.26 4.46 11.09
C HIS A 291 2.36 5.80 11.83
N GLY A 292 2.76 6.83 11.12
CA GLY A 292 2.71 8.21 11.57
C GLY A 292 1.96 9.10 10.60
N LEU A 293 1.96 10.39 10.87
CA LEU A 293 1.36 11.41 10.02
C LEU A 293 2.36 12.50 9.68
N LEU A 294 2.40 12.88 8.42
CA LEU A 294 2.95 14.14 7.96
C LEU A 294 1.80 15.17 7.96
N GLU A 295 1.98 16.26 8.68
CA GLU A 295 1.09 17.41 8.70
C GLU A 295 1.69 18.51 7.83
N LEU A 296 0.92 19.00 6.84
CA LEU A 296 1.23 20.16 6.02
C LEU A 296 0.16 21.21 6.24
N THR A 297 0.54 22.48 6.25
CA THR A 297 -0.41 23.61 6.32
C THR A 297 -0.49 24.29 4.97
N THR A 298 -1.65 24.27 4.37
CA THR A 298 -1.89 24.89 3.06
C THR A 298 -1.92 26.40 3.18
N TYR A 299 -1.25 27.08 2.24
CA TYR A 299 -1.44 28.51 2.00
C TYR A 299 -2.42 28.72 0.85
N SER A 300 -2.15 28.11 -0.31
CA SER A 300 -3.02 28.23 -1.48
C SER A 300 -2.96 26.99 -2.35
N ILE A 301 -4.03 26.77 -3.10
CA ILE A 301 -4.10 25.75 -4.13
C ILE A 301 -4.72 26.34 -5.37
N GLN A 302 -4.08 26.14 -6.50
CA GLN A 302 -4.63 26.43 -7.82
C GLN A 302 -4.60 25.16 -8.65
N ARG A 303 -5.67 24.92 -9.40
CA ARG A 303 -5.78 23.84 -10.37
C ARG A 303 -5.93 24.43 -11.75
N LYS A 304 -4.96 24.14 -12.62
CA LYS A 304 -4.86 24.80 -13.95
C LYS A 304 -5.85 24.28 -14.99
N ALA A 305 -6.53 23.15 -14.79
CA ALA A 305 -7.40 22.59 -15.81
C ALA A 305 -8.68 21.97 -15.23
N GLU A 306 -9.84 22.37 -15.77
CA GLU A 306 -11.14 21.81 -15.44
C GLU A 306 -11.28 20.31 -15.82
N TYR A 307 -10.42 19.81 -16.70
CA TYR A 307 -10.49 18.46 -17.25
C TYR A 307 -9.81 17.40 -16.37
N VAL A 308 -9.07 17.79 -15.34
CA VAL A 308 -8.20 16.88 -14.59
C VAL A 308 -8.66 16.81 -13.15
N LYS A 309 -9.91 16.38 -12.93
CA LYS A 309 -10.40 16.13 -11.58
C LYS A 309 -9.57 15.07 -10.85
N ASP A 310 -8.99 14.14 -11.62
CA ASP A 310 -8.29 12.97 -11.09
C ASP A 310 -6.77 13.17 -10.91
N PHE A 311 -6.20 14.30 -11.37
CA PHE A 311 -4.76 14.58 -11.32
C PHE A 311 -4.41 15.91 -10.65
N GLY A 312 -5.24 16.40 -9.77
CA GLY A 312 -4.95 17.58 -8.95
C GLY A 312 -4.38 17.20 -7.58
N LEU A 313 -3.39 16.32 -7.54
CA LEU A 313 -2.83 15.73 -6.32
C LEU A 313 -1.40 16.20 -6.10
N ILE A 314 -0.93 16.09 -4.86
CA ILE A 314 0.51 16.07 -4.57
C ILE A 314 0.99 14.64 -4.46
N ARG A 315 2.22 14.41 -4.87
CA ARG A 315 2.95 13.16 -4.66
C ARG A 315 4.01 13.34 -3.60
N VAL A 316 4.02 12.47 -2.63
CA VAL A 316 5.03 12.43 -1.57
C VAL A 316 5.96 11.25 -1.81
N VAL A 317 7.27 11.50 -1.82
CA VAL A 317 8.31 10.50 -2.05
C VAL A 317 9.43 10.62 -1.03
N GLU A 318 10.20 9.54 -0.85
CA GLU A 318 11.39 9.55 0.00
C GLU A 318 12.59 10.16 -0.73
N ILE A 319 13.45 10.84 0.03
CA ILE A 319 14.77 11.26 -0.42
C ILE A 319 15.77 10.20 -0.02
N LEU A 320 16.34 9.46 -0.99
CA LEU A 320 17.24 8.33 -0.75
C LEU A 320 18.71 8.63 -1.06
N GLY A 321 18.97 9.67 -1.85
CA GLY A 321 20.30 10.06 -2.32
C GLY A 321 20.56 11.54 -2.16
N GLY A 322 21.54 12.04 -2.92
CA GLY A 322 21.94 13.44 -2.92
C GLY A 322 22.67 13.86 -1.64
N ASP A 323 22.50 15.10 -1.24
CA ASP A 323 23.09 15.65 -0.01
C ASP A 323 22.18 15.41 1.20
N PRO A 324 22.53 14.53 2.17
CA PRO A 324 21.71 14.27 3.34
C PRO A 324 21.67 15.43 4.36
N ILE A 325 22.59 16.38 4.24
CA ILE A 325 22.75 17.49 5.19
C ILE A 325 22.60 18.88 4.55
N TRP A 326 21.86 18.93 3.42
CA TRP A 326 21.60 20.19 2.73
C TRP A 326 21.10 21.29 3.67
N ASP A 327 21.49 22.54 3.38
CA ASP A 327 21.08 23.74 4.11
C ASP A 327 20.14 24.56 3.22
N GLN A 328 18.95 24.85 3.72
CA GLN A 328 17.93 25.63 3.00
C GLN A 328 18.43 26.99 2.50
N LYS A 329 19.43 27.58 3.17
CA LYS A 329 19.98 28.91 2.78
C LYS A 329 20.84 28.86 1.53
N THR A 330 21.31 27.67 1.14
CA THR A 330 22.28 27.51 0.06
C THR A 330 21.93 26.41 -0.91
N VAL A 331 20.92 25.60 -0.60
CA VAL A 331 20.55 24.47 -1.43
C VAL A 331 20.02 24.93 -2.78
N THR A 332 20.55 24.32 -3.82
CA THR A 332 20.04 24.37 -5.20
C THR A 332 19.73 22.96 -5.64
N THR A 333 19.05 22.76 -6.72
CA THR A 333 18.77 21.42 -7.25
C THR A 333 20.06 20.67 -7.54
N ASP A 334 21.03 21.33 -8.15
CA ASP A 334 22.34 20.74 -8.45
C ASP A 334 23.09 20.32 -7.19
N SER A 335 23.15 21.18 -6.18
CA SER A 335 23.83 20.87 -4.92
C SER A 335 23.10 19.80 -4.11
N PHE A 336 21.77 19.85 -4.08
CA PHE A 336 20.93 18.83 -3.44
C PHE A 336 21.13 17.46 -4.06
N CYS A 337 21.11 17.41 -5.38
CA CYS A 337 21.32 16.16 -6.13
C CYS A 337 22.78 15.72 -6.19
N LYS A 338 23.73 16.53 -5.77
CA LYS A 338 25.19 16.31 -5.99
C LYS A 338 25.50 16.03 -7.46
N TYR A 339 24.81 16.74 -8.34
CA TYR A 339 24.88 16.57 -9.79
C TYR A 339 24.44 15.18 -10.30
N GLU A 340 23.78 14.38 -9.47
CA GLU A 340 23.15 13.16 -9.93
C GLU A 340 21.74 13.44 -10.50
N PRO A 341 21.24 12.59 -11.39
CA PRO A 341 19.87 12.71 -11.86
C PRO A 341 18.86 12.61 -10.70
N LEU A 342 17.83 13.45 -10.71
CA LEU A 342 16.84 13.54 -9.63
C LEU A 342 16.14 12.19 -9.34
N ASN A 343 15.94 11.35 -10.36
CA ASN A 343 15.36 10.01 -10.21
C ASN A 343 16.28 9.00 -9.51
N ARG A 344 17.54 9.35 -9.24
CA ARG A 344 18.44 8.57 -8.37
C ARG A 344 18.44 9.09 -6.94
N VAL A 345 18.06 10.34 -6.76
CA VAL A 345 18.01 11.00 -5.45
C VAL A 345 16.66 10.76 -4.78
N LEU A 346 15.58 10.89 -5.52
CA LEU A 346 14.23 10.62 -5.04
C LEU A 346 13.86 9.15 -5.27
N ASN A 347 13.13 8.57 -4.32
CA ASN A 347 12.56 7.25 -4.51
C ASN A 347 11.53 7.32 -5.64
N THR A 348 11.66 6.43 -6.60
CA THR A 348 10.70 6.31 -7.69
C THR A 348 9.35 5.75 -7.22
N GLN A 349 9.37 4.96 -6.14
CA GLN A 349 8.15 4.51 -5.47
C GLN A 349 7.57 5.64 -4.60
N MET A 350 6.34 6.01 -4.83
CA MET A 350 5.65 7.00 -3.99
C MET A 350 5.46 6.50 -2.55
N ILE A 351 5.44 7.43 -1.60
CA ILE A 351 4.86 7.17 -0.28
C ILE A 351 3.35 7.25 -0.41
N ILE A 352 2.84 8.34 -1.01
CA ILE A 352 1.41 8.55 -1.23
C ILE A 352 1.17 9.59 -2.31
N ASP A 353 0.04 9.46 -3.01
CA ASP A 353 -0.61 10.50 -3.80
C ASP A 353 -1.89 10.93 -3.10
N TRP A 354 -2.05 12.23 -2.86
CA TRP A 354 -3.18 12.72 -2.08
C TRP A 354 -3.66 14.10 -2.52
N PRO A 355 -4.98 14.36 -2.49
CA PRO A 355 -5.50 15.71 -2.68
C PRO A 355 -5.16 16.60 -1.48
N VAL A 356 -4.68 17.79 -1.76
CA VAL A 356 -4.42 18.81 -0.74
C VAL A 356 -5.73 19.41 -0.28
N SER A 357 -5.90 19.58 1.03
CA SER A 357 -7.05 20.29 1.60
C SER A 357 -7.00 21.76 1.23
N PRO A 358 -8.04 22.31 0.58
CA PRO A 358 -8.06 23.70 0.15
C PRO A 358 -8.29 24.65 1.34
N GLY A 359 -7.77 25.85 1.22
CA GLY A 359 -7.98 26.94 2.17
C GLY A 359 -6.72 27.32 2.92
N ASP A 360 -6.58 28.62 3.16
CA ASP A 360 -5.47 29.17 3.93
C ASP A 360 -5.52 28.70 5.39
N GLY A 361 -4.39 28.21 5.88
CA GLY A 361 -4.25 27.65 7.23
C GLY A 361 -4.86 26.27 7.44
N VAL A 362 -5.46 25.66 6.41
CA VAL A 362 -6.05 24.32 6.51
C VAL A 362 -4.96 23.26 6.52
N LYS A 363 -5.14 22.26 7.36
CA LYS A 363 -4.21 21.15 7.51
C LYS A 363 -4.51 20.02 6.52
N THR A 364 -3.46 19.48 5.92
CA THR A 364 -3.48 18.21 5.18
C THR A 364 -2.68 17.19 5.98
N TYR A 365 -3.29 16.03 6.27
CA TYR A 365 -2.67 14.95 7.00
C TYR A 365 -2.41 13.77 6.06
N LEU A 366 -1.16 13.34 6.00
CA LEU A 366 -0.71 12.27 5.12
C LEU A 366 -0.14 11.14 5.96
N THR A 367 -0.68 9.94 5.82
CA THR A 367 -0.18 8.78 6.54
C THR A 367 1.18 8.36 5.99
N ILE A 368 2.16 8.25 6.88
CA ILE A 368 3.48 7.70 6.57
C ILE A 368 3.56 6.30 7.18
N SER A 369 3.83 5.31 6.36
CA SER A 369 3.88 3.92 6.84
C SER A 369 5.01 3.71 7.85
N LYS A 370 4.81 2.70 8.72
CA LYS A 370 5.82 2.27 9.71
C LYS A 370 7.18 2.01 9.06
N THR A 371 7.17 1.39 7.88
CA THR A 371 8.39 1.05 7.15
C THR A 371 9.18 2.28 6.74
N ILE A 372 8.51 3.29 6.18
CA ILE A 372 9.14 4.54 5.77
C ILE A 372 9.70 5.28 6.99
N LEU A 373 8.92 5.41 8.06
CA LEU A 373 9.36 6.04 9.30
C LEU A 373 10.58 5.34 9.90
N GLN A 374 10.59 3.99 9.91
CA GLN A 374 11.74 3.23 10.39
C GLN A 374 12.99 3.51 9.56
N ARG A 375 12.85 3.62 8.23
CA ARG A 375 13.98 3.94 7.35
C ARG A 375 14.50 5.36 7.57
N MET A 376 13.60 6.31 7.86
CA MET A 376 14.01 7.68 8.25
C MET A 376 14.80 7.66 9.56
N ILE A 377 14.35 6.92 10.57
CA ILE A 377 15.05 6.78 11.86
C ILE A 377 16.41 6.07 11.70
N ASP A 378 16.45 5.06 10.83
CA ASP A 378 17.69 4.30 10.54
C ASP A 378 18.68 5.09 9.64
N GLY A 379 18.33 6.31 9.22
CA GLY A 379 19.15 7.17 8.37
C GLY A 379 19.26 6.71 6.92
N ARG A 380 18.39 5.81 6.47
CA ARG A 380 18.33 5.33 5.07
C ARG A 380 17.48 6.20 4.17
N THR A 381 16.58 6.98 4.76
CA THR A 381 15.77 8.00 4.11
C THR A 381 16.15 9.34 4.68
N HIS A 382 16.62 10.26 3.85
CA HIS A 382 17.20 11.54 4.27
C HIS A 382 16.13 12.63 4.48
N GLY A 383 14.91 12.38 4.10
CA GLY A 383 13.79 13.30 4.19
C GLY A 383 12.66 12.92 3.23
N ILE A 384 11.78 13.85 3.03
CA ILE A 384 10.60 13.70 2.17
C ILE A 384 10.61 14.79 1.11
N ALA A 385 10.31 14.44 -0.14
CA ALA A 385 10.03 15.41 -1.19
C ALA A 385 8.55 15.40 -1.54
N ILE A 386 8.02 16.57 -1.86
CA ILE A 386 6.63 16.79 -2.30
C ILE A 386 6.67 17.29 -3.73
N LYS A 387 5.93 16.63 -4.61
CA LYS A 387 5.86 16.94 -6.04
C LYS A 387 4.41 17.20 -6.44
N ALA A 388 4.22 17.99 -7.48
CA ALA A 388 2.94 18.05 -8.15
C ALA A 388 2.68 16.74 -8.92
N LEU A 389 1.43 16.29 -8.87
CA LEU A 389 0.92 15.23 -9.73
C LEU A 389 -0.22 15.79 -10.57
N GLY A 390 0.05 16.01 -11.85
CA GLY A 390 -0.87 16.68 -12.76
C GLY A 390 -0.87 18.21 -12.62
N ALA A 391 -1.96 18.83 -13.00
CA ALA A 391 -2.06 20.30 -13.12
C ALA A 391 -2.46 20.97 -11.79
N ILE A 392 -1.64 20.83 -10.77
CA ILE A 392 -1.80 21.49 -9.48
C ILE A 392 -0.64 22.44 -9.21
N GLU A 393 -0.96 23.60 -8.64
CA GLU A 393 -0.02 24.50 -7.97
C GLU A 393 -0.45 24.55 -6.51
N ALA A 394 0.30 23.93 -5.62
CA ALA A 394 0.06 23.97 -4.18
C ALA A 394 1.17 24.77 -3.51
N SER A 395 0.79 25.62 -2.55
CA SER A 395 1.76 26.30 -1.69
C SER A 395 1.46 25.96 -0.24
N PHE A 396 2.50 25.58 0.48
CA PHE A 396 2.44 25.27 1.90
C PHE A 396 3.27 26.28 2.69
N TYR A 397 2.91 26.52 3.93
CA TYR A 397 3.69 27.34 4.82
C TYR A 397 5.02 26.66 5.15
N SER A 398 6.12 27.40 5.02
CA SER A 398 7.45 26.96 5.43
C SER A 398 7.70 27.16 6.93
N MET A 399 8.80 26.62 7.43
CA MET A 399 9.18 26.71 8.84
C MET A 399 9.51 28.14 9.30
N GLU A 400 9.80 29.06 8.40
CA GLU A 400 10.07 30.47 8.73
C GLU A 400 8.80 31.25 9.07
N ASN A 401 7.63 30.72 8.70
CA ASN A 401 6.38 31.41 8.88
C ASN A 401 5.94 31.38 10.34
N GLU A 402 5.65 32.58 10.90
CA GLU A 402 5.26 32.74 12.30
C GLU A 402 6.09 31.89 13.28
N GLN A 403 7.41 31.87 13.12
CA GLN A 403 8.37 31.13 13.96
C GLN A 403 8.11 29.60 13.96
N GLY A 404 7.74 29.04 12.82
CA GLY A 404 7.52 27.60 12.64
C GLY A 404 6.13 27.10 13.02
N LYS A 405 5.21 27.99 13.35
CA LYS A 405 3.85 27.60 13.75
C LYS A 405 3.11 26.76 12.72
N TYR A 406 3.33 27.08 11.44
CA TYR A 406 2.65 26.45 10.31
C TYR A 406 3.54 25.52 9.49
N GLY A 407 4.82 25.40 9.83
CA GLY A 407 5.75 24.49 9.15
C GLY A 407 5.33 23.04 9.24
N ALA A 408 5.86 22.23 8.34
CA ALA A 408 5.57 20.81 8.29
C ALA A 408 5.90 20.08 9.60
N ARG A 409 5.05 19.14 9.99
CA ARG A 409 5.24 18.35 11.22
C ARG A 409 5.13 16.85 10.94
N LEU A 410 5.90 16.09 11.71
CA LEU A 410 5.87 14.64 11.68
C LEU A 410 5.41 14.10 13.05
N HIS A 411 4.40 13.25 13.05
CA HIS A 411 3.80 12.68 14.26
C HIS A 411 3.90 11.16 14.21
N PHE A 412 4.44 10.53 15.25
CA PHE A 412 4.58 9.06 15.29
C PHE A 412 4.74 8.52 16.72
N ASN A 413 4.80 7.21 16.84
CA ASN A 413 5.03 6.51 18.10
C ASN A 413 6.29 5.63 18.01
N ILE A 414 7.03 5.58 19.11
CA ILE A 414 8.16 4.65 19.30
C ILE A 414 7.71 3.50 20.18
N GLN A 415 8.17 2.29 19.88
CA GLN A 415 7.96 1.13 20.74
C GLN A 415 8.59 1.37 22.11
N LYS A 416 7.82 1.02 23.16
CA LYS A 416 8.27 1.09 24.56
C LYS A 416 9.27 0.00 24.89
#